data_4737c1311b4b383d26e3f30f64b32b02
#
_entry.id   4737c1311b4b383d26e3f30f64b32b02
#
_cell.length_a   1.000
_cell.length_b   1.000
_cell.length_c   1.000
_cell.angle_alpha   90.00
_cell.angle_beta   90.00
_cell.angle_gamma   90.00
#
_symmetry.space_group_name_H-M   'P 1'
#
loop_
_entity.id
_entity.type
_entity.pdbx_description
1 polymer ?
#
loop_
_entity_poly.entity_id
_entity_poly.type
_entity_poly.pdbx_seq_one_letter_code
_entity_poly.pdbx_strand_id
1 'polypeptide(L)'
;MAELNTGDSGGKGGKVRSKKQNSRVDLTAMVDLAFLLITFFMLTTTLNKPQSMSLGLPDKDDNPELNVEQKVDENRTMTILLGENNKLVRYVGFVTKPLKGGEPKDFAFGKDGIRQELLKRKQLVYEYTRNKDKGMIVIIKPSKKSNYKNLVDVL
;
A
#
# COMPACT_ATOMS: atom_id res chain seq x y z
N MET A 1 -44.59 11.63 4.14
CA MET A 1 -44.85 10.17 4.09
C MET A 1 -45.25 9.80 2.66
N ALA A 2 -44.48 8.99 1.98
CA ALA A 2 -44.79 8.51 0.64
C ALA A 2 -45.50 7.18 0.75
N GLU A 3 -46.82 7.19 0.49
CA GLU A 3 -47.67 5.98 0.53
C GLU A 3 -47.95 5.56 -0.91
N LEU A 4 -47.76 4.28 -1.22
CA LEU A 4 -48.17 3.67 -2.48
C LEU A 4 -49.55 3.05 -2.32
N ASN A 5 -50.58 3.63 -2.94
CA ASN A 5 -51.95 3.13 -2.92
C ASN A 5 -52.18 2.25 -4.16
N THR A 6 -52.30 0.94 -3.97
CA THR A 6 -52.73 0.00 -5.01
C THR A 6 -54.24 -0.11 -4.98
N GLY A 7 -54.97 0.84 -5.62
CA GLY A 7 -56.43 0.84 -5.76
C GLY A 7 -56.86 -0.23 -6.75
N ASP A 8 -57.77 -1.07 -6.32
CA ASP A 8 -58.44 -2.09 -7.14
C ASP A 8 -59.55 -1.48 -8.00
N SER A 9 -59.47 -1.68 -9.30
CA SER A 9 -60.51 -1.34 -10.27
C SER A 9 -61.64 -2.37 -10.26
N GLY A 10 -62.81 -2.00 -9.75
CA GLY A 10 -63.94 -2.86 -9.54
C GLY A 10 -64.56 -3.46 -10.79
N GLY A 11 -64.66 -4.77 -10.85
CA GLY A 11 -65.49 -5.56 -11.76
C GLY A 11 -66.77 -6.04 -11.07
N LYS A 12 -67.94 -5.74 -11.68
CA LYS A 12 -69.30 -6.03 -11.29
C LYS A 12 -69.57 -7.55 -11.37
N GLY A 13 -70.01 -8.22 -10.28
CA GLY A 13 -70.49 -9.61 -10.31
C GLY A 13 -70.40 -10.30 -8.98
N GLY A 14 -71.65 -10.57 -8.40
CA GLY A 14 -71.83 -11.04 -7.03
C GLY A 14 -71.15 -12.33 -6.60
N LYS A 15 -70.51 -12.24 -5.51
CA LYS A 15 -70.25 -13.19 -4.41
C LYS A 15 -69.54 -12.38 -3.33
N VAL A 16 -69.97 -12.51 -2.09
CA VAL A 16 -69.39 -11.86 -0.93
C VAL A 16 -67.90 -12.27 -0.85
N ARG A 17 -67.06 -11.52 -1.52
CA ARG A 17 -65.62 -11.64 -1.37
C ARG A 17 -65.22 -10.80 -0.16
N SER A 18 -64.54 -11.39 0.78
CA SER A 18 -63.88 -10.66 1.85
C SER A 18 -63.12 -9.48 1.26
N LYS A 19 -63.48 -8.27 1.73
CA LYS A 19 -62.87 -7.03 1.34
C LYS A 19 -61.34 -7.16 1.62
N LYS A 20 -60.55 -7.37 0.59
CA LYS A 20 -59.10 -7.35 0.75
C LYS A 20 -58.71 -5.99 1.34
N GLN A 21 -58.24 -6.03 2.57
CA GLN A 21 -57.67 -4.81 3.17
C GLN A 21 -56.55 -4.33 2.25
N ASN A 22 -56.72 -3.09 1.81
CA ASN A 22 -55.67 -2.41 1.04
C ASN A 22 -54.40 -2.35 1.91
N SER A 23 -53.43 -3.19 1.63
CA SER A 23 -52.18 -3.20 2.35
C SER A 23 -51.40 -1.91 1.96
N ARG A 24 -51.46 -0.92 2.82
CA ARG A 24 -50.63 0.26 2.70
C ARG A 24 -49.22 -0.16 3.06
N VAL A 25 -48.37 -0.24 2.08
CA VAL A 25 -46.95 -0.51 2.29
C VAL A 25 -46.26 0.81 2.68
N ASP A 26 -45.77 0.88 3.90
CA ASP A 26 -45.01 2.04 4.36
C ASP A 26 -43.61 2.05 3.68
N LEU A 27 -43.46 2.92 2.69
CA LEU A 27 -42.22 3.07 1.93
C LEU A 27 -41.09 3.66 2.78
N THR A 28 -41.41 4.34 3.88
CA THR A 28 -40.44 4.99 4.75
C THR A 28 -39.47 3.95 5.37
N ALA A 29 -40.02 2.86 5.89
CA ALA A 29 -39.23 1.78 6.47
C ALA A 29 -38.36 1.07 5.41
N MET A 30 -38.87 0.91 4.17
CA MET A 30 -38.09 0.32 3.08
C MET A 30 -36.92 1.21 2.66
N VAL A 31 -37.12 2.53 2.55
CA VAL A 31 -36.08 3.47 2.20
C VAL A 31 -35.00 3.54 3.28
N ASP A 32 -35.38 3.52 4.56
CA ASP A 32 -34.44 3.52 5.67
C ASP A 32 -33.58 2.26 5.66
N LEU A 33 -34.19 1.08 5.44
CA LEU A 33 -33.44 -0.16 5.30
C LEU A 33 -32.45 -0.11 4.12
N ALA A 34 -32.90 0.40 2.98
CA ALA A 34 -32.04 0.54 1.81
C ALA A 34 -30.88 1.52 2.07
N PHE A 35 -31.14 2.63 2.75
CA PHE A 35 -30.13 3.61 3.12
C PHE A 35 -29.09 3.02 4.07
N LEU A 36 -29.53 2.30 5.10
CA LEU A 36 -28.61 1.61 6.02
C LEU A 36 -27.74 0.58 5.29
N LEU A 37 -28.31 -0.17 4.36
CA LEU A 37 -27.59 -1.13 3.55
C LEU A 37 -26.51 -0.44 2.70
N ILE A 38 -26.87 0.64 2.01
CA ILE A 38 -25.91 1.40 1.19
C ILE A 38 -24.79 1.99 2.05
N THR A 39 -25.11 2.59 3.19
CA THR A 39 -24.09 3.17 4.09
C THR A 39 -23.17 2.09 4.64
N PHE A 40 -23.70 0.92 4.99
CA PHE A 40 -22.92 -0.22 5.42
C PHE A 40 -21.95 -0.69 4.32
N PHE A 41 -22.42 -0.87 3.09
CA PHE A 41 -21.56 -1.25 1.96
C PHE A 41 -20.48 -0.20 1.67
N MET A 42 -20.84 1.08 1.70
CA MET A 42 -19.86 2.16 1.50
C MET A 42 -18.79 2.15 2.60
N LEU A 43 -19.17 1.91 3.85
CA LEU A 43 -18.23 1.81 4.96
C LEU A 43 -17.31 0.60 4.79
N THR A 44 -17.85 -0.58 4.50
CA THR A 44 -17.03 -1.80 4.33
C THR A 44 -16.08 -1.70 3.14
N THR A 45 -16.50 -1.10 2.02
CA THR A 45 -15.62 -0.92 0.86
C THR A 45 -14.52 0.10 1.11
N THR A 46 -14.76 1.16 1.92
CA THR A 46 -13.73 2.12 2.28
C THR A 46 -12.68 1.54 3.23
N LEU A 47 -13.09 0.65 4.14
CA LEU A 47 -12.17 -0.04 5.04
C LEU A 47 -11.28 -1.06 4.33
N ASN A 48 -11.76 -1.66 3.25
CA ASN A 48 -11.02 -2.66 2.46
C ASN A 48 -10.09 -2.06 1.39
N LYS A 49 -9.88 -0.76 1.37
CA LYS A 49 -8.93 -0.17 0.41
C LYS A 49 -7.52 -0.69 0.67
N PRO A 50 -6.90 -1.37 -0.30
CA PRO A 50 -5.52 -1.81 -0.15
C PRO A 50 -4.62 -0.58 0.03
N GLN A 51 -3.82 -0.59 1.07
CA GLN A 51 -2.79 0.41 1.30
C GLN A 51 -1.63 0.10 0.36
N SER A 52 -1.41 0.94 -0.64
CA SER A 52 -0.24 0.85 -1.51
C SER A 52 0.80 1.88 -1.08
N MET A 53 2.05 1.45 -1.03
CA MET A 53 3.17 2.35 -0.77
C MET A 53 3.71 2.85 -2.11
N SER A 54 3.90 4.15 -2.26
CA SER A 54 4.58 4.70 -3.43
C SER A 54 6.09 4.53 -3.28
N LEU A 55 6.69 3.78 -4.20
CA LEU A 55 8.13 3.60 -4.29
C LEU A 55 8.68 4.54 -5.34
N GLY A 56 9.56 5.46 -4.93
CA GLY A 56 10.35 6.25 -5.86
C GLY A 56 11.46 5.37 -6.44
N LEU A 57 11.27 4.89 -7.66
CA LEU A 57 12.32 4.18 -8.39
C LEU A 57 13.23 5.20 -9.07
N PRO A 58 14.55 4.94 -9.15
CA PRO A 58 15.44 5.77 -9.95
C PRO A 58 15.05 5.69 -11.43
N ASP A 59 15.11 6.83 -12.13
CA ASP A 59 14.83 6.89 -13.57
C ASP A 59 15.79 5.98 -14.34
N LYS A 60 15.25 5.23 -15.29
CA LYS A 60 16.06 4.54 -16.29
C LYS A 60 16.45 5.57 -17.36
N ASP A 61 17.74 5.79 -17.53
CA ASP A 61 18.23 6.45 -18.74
C ASP A 61 17.99 5.51 -19.92
N ASP A 62 16.96 5.83 -20.70
CA ASP A 62 16.56 5.07 -21.93
C ASP A 62 17.53 5.28 -23.11
N ASN A 63 18.80 5.52 -22.85
CA ASN A 63 19.80 5.67 -23.91
C ASN A 63 20.34 4.29 -24.31
N PRO A 64 19.86 3.70 -25.44
CA PRO A 64 20.22 2.35 -25.84
C PRO A 64 21.69 2.18 -26.25
N GLU A 65 22.42 3.27 -26.42
CA GLU A 65 23.85 3.24 -26.81
C GLU A 65 24.81 3.04 -25.62
N LEU A 66 24.31 3.13 -24.39
CA LEU A 66 25.09 2.88 -23.17
C LEU A 66 24.72 1.53 -22.54
N ASN A 67 24.75 0.45 -23.31
CA ASN A 67 24.82 -0.93 -22.78
C ASN A 67 26.15 -1.23 -22.05
N VAL A 68 26.85 -0.22 -21.63
CA VAL A 68 27.85 -0.32 -20.58
C VAL A 68 27.06 -0.47 -19.29
N GLU A 69 27.19 -1.60 -18.59
CA GLU A 69 26.72 -1.84 -17.23
C GLU A 69 26.65 -0.49 -16.52
N GLN A 70 25.45 0.01 -16.26
CA GLN A 70 25.28 1.25 -15.50
C GLN A 70 25.99 1.01 -14.17
N LYS A 71 27.24 1.44 -14.09
CA LYS A 71 28.00 1.42 -12.84
C LYS A 71 27.29 2.38 -11.89
N VAL A 72 26.35 1.82 -11.19
CA VAL A 72 25.66 2.51 -10.10
C VAL A 72 26.77 2.99 -9.17
N ASP A 73 26.82 4.28 -8.91
CA ASP A 73 27.86 4.89 -8.08
C ASP A 73 27.85 4.22 -6.69
N GLU A 74 28.94 3.53 -6.38
CA GLU A 74 29.10 2.76 -5.14
C GLU A 74 28.89 3.63 -3.89
N ASN A 75 29.30 4.90 -3.97
CA ASN A 75 29.15 5.85 -2.88
C ASN A 75 27.71 6.24 -2.59
N ARG A 76 26.82 6.10 -3.58
CA ARG A 76 25.41 6.40 -3.47
C ARG A 76 24.56 5.17 -3.14
N THR A 77 25.14 3.98 -3.28
CA THR A 77 24.41 2.73 -3.18
C THR A 77 24.59 2.10 -1.80
N MET A 78 23.50 1.70 -1.21
CA MET A 78 23.44 0.93 0.03
C MET A 78 22.60 -0.32 -0.21
N THR A 79 23.13 -1.47 0.14
CA THR A 79 22.41 -2.73 0.01
C THR A 79 21.99 -3.24 1.38
N ILE A 80 20.72 -3.65 1.46
CA ILE A 80 20.10 -4.25 2.64
C ILE A 80 19.74 -5.68 2.31
N LEU A 81 20.28 -6.62 3.08
CA LEU A 81 19.95 -8.04 3.00
C LEU A 81 18.96 -8.38 4.10
N LEU A 82 17.84 -9.00 3.73
CA LEU A 82 16.86 -9.51 4.67
C LEU A 82 17.05 -11.03 4.80
N GLY A 83 17.42 -11.46 5.99
CA GLY A 83 17.65 -12.86 6.32
C GLY A 83 16.49 -13.55 7.02
N GLU A 84 16.74 -14.75 7.47
CA GLU A 84 15.86 -15.53 8.35
C GLU A 84 15.87 -14.94 9.77
N ASN A 85 14.82 -15.20 10.58
CA ASN A 85 14.72 -14.76 11.97
C ASN A 85 14.86 -13.25 12.19
N ASN A 86 14.28 -12.45 11.30
CA ASN A 86 14.34 -10.99 11.38
C ASN A 86 15.79 -10.44 11.36
N LYS A 87 16.71 -11.15 10.75
CA LYS A 87 18.06 -10.64 10.52
C LYS A 87 18.06 -9.62 9.40
N LEU A 88 18.68 -8.48 9.65
CA LEU A 88 18.88 -7.43 8.69
C LEU A 88 20.37 -7.07 8.66
N VAL A 89 20.98 -7.21 7.51
CA VAL A 89 22.39 -6.84 7.28
C VAL A 89 22.46 -5.74 6.25
N ARG A 90 23.19 -4.70 6.54
CA ARG A 90 23.45 -3.64 5.56
C ARG A 90 24.92 -3.59 5.18
N TYR A 91 25.22 -3.22 3.95
CA TYR A 91 26.57 -2.86 3.51
C TYR A 91 26.51 -1.76 2.46
N VAL A 92 27.64 -1.06 2.28
CA VAL A 92 27.78 0.01 1.28
C VAL A 92 28.91 -0.36 0.32
N GLY A 93 28.65 -0.25 -0.97
CA GLY A 93 29.57 -0.68 -2.01
C GLY A 93 29.41 -2.16 -2.35
N PHE A 94 30.46 -2.80 -2.83
CA PHE A 94 30.47 -4.23 -3.15
C PHE A 94 30.74 -5.08 -1.91
N VAL A 95 30.12 -6.25 -1.83
CA VAL A 95 30.34 -7.21 -0.72
C VAL A 95 31.79 -7.61 -0.61
N THR A 96 32.46 -7.76 -1.75
CA THR A 96 33.87 -8.17 -1.85
C THR A 96 34.83 -7.05 -1.51
N LYS A 97 34.42 -5.78 -1.68
CA LYS A 97 35.24 -4.61 -1.43
C LYS A 97 34.37 -3.49 -0.85
N PRO A 98 33.99 -3.58 0.44
CA PRO A 98 33.14 -2.57 1.05
C PRO A 98 33.90 -1.24 1.16
N LEU A 99 33.15 -0.14 1.01
CA LEU A 99 33.68 1.21 1.26
C LEU A 99 34.01 1.39 2.75
N LYS A 100 34.90 2.32 3.08
CA LYS A 100 35.21 2.66 4.48
C LYS A 100 33.94 2.95 5.28
N GLY A 101 33.68 2.19 6.33
CA GLY A 101 32.46 2.27 7.15
C GLY A 101 31.23 1.62 6.49
N GLY A 102 31.38 1.00 5.33
CA GLY A 102 30.35 0.27 4.62
C GLY A 102 30.37 -1.25 4.84
N GLU A 103 31.14 -1.72 5.81
CA GLU A 103 31.25 -3.13 6.14
C GLU A 103 29.88 -3.73 6.48
N PRO A 104 29.66 -5.04 6.21
CA PRO A 104 28.43 -5.70 6.58
C PRO A 104 28.22 -5.64 8.08
N LYS A 105 27.10 -5.05 8.50
CA LYS A 105 26.73 -4.96 9.93
C LYS A 105 25.27 -5.37 10.10
N ASP A 106 25.00 -6.06 11.21
CA ASP A 106 23.65 -6.41 11.62
C ASP A 106 22.97 -5.19 12.24
N PHE A 107 21.70 -4.97 11.87
CA PHE A 107 20.85 -3.90 12.39
C PHE A 107 19.52 -4.45 12.85
N ALA A 108 18.92 -3.78 13.82
CA ALA A 108 17.55 -4.04 14.22
C ALA A 108 16.58 -3.27 13.30
N PHE A 109 15.36 -3.80 13.16
CA PHE A 109 14.26 -3.09 12.52
C PHE A 109 13.78 -1.94 13.40
N GLY A 110 13.19 -0.91 12.79
CA GLY A 110 12.52 0.16 13.50
C GLY A 110 13.29 1.48 13.54
N LYS A 111 12.77 2.39 14.37
CA LYS A 111 13.20 3.80 14.41
C LYS A 111 14.65 3.97 14.88
N ASP A 112 15.09 3.16 15.84
CA ASP A 112 16.41 3.25 16.47
C ASP A 112 17.46 2.32 15.79
N GLY A 113 17.03 1.56 14.80
CA GLY A 113 17.87 0.64 14.02
C GLY A 113 18.22 1.18 12.64
N ILE A 114 17.78 0.43 11.62
CA ILE A 114 18.12 0.70 10.22
C ILE A 114 17.70 2.10 9.75
N ARG A 115 16.59 2.64 10.28
CA ARG A 115 16.10 3.97 9.87
C ARG A 115 17.08 5.09 10.20
N GLN A 116 17.69 5.07 11.37
CA GLN A 116 18.72 6.08 11.72
C GLN A 116 19.93 5.99 10.78
N GLU A 117 20.32 4.77 10.47
CA GLU A 117 21.46 4.54 9.55
C GLU A 117 21.14 5.01 8.13
N LEU A 118 19.91 4.77 7.66
CA LEU A 118 19.42 5.28 6.37
C LEU A 118 19.44 6.82 6.33
N LEU A 119 19.00 7.48 7.39
CA LEU A 119 19.01 8.94 7.49
C LEU A 119 20.43 9.51 7.49
N LYS A 120 21.34 8.93 8.27
CA LYS A 120 22.75 9.32 8.29
C LYS A 120 23.39 9.15 6.91
N ARG A 121 23.12 8.01 6.26
CA ARG A 121 23.66 7.76 4.92
C ARG A 121 23.09 8.71 3.88
N LYS A 122 21.79 9.01 3.95
CA LYS A 122 21.16 10.01 3.08
C LYS A 122 21.85 11.38 3.17
N GLN A 123 22.19 11.83 4.37
CA GLN A 123 22.91 13.08 4.58
C GLN A 123 24.30 13.04 3.94
N LEU A 124 25.07 11.97 4.19
CA LEU A 124 26.41 11.80 3.60
C LEU A 124 26.38 11.77 2.07
N VAL A 125 25.40 11.08 1.49
CA VAL A 125 25.23 11.05 0.02
C VAL A 125 24.86 12.43 -0.52
N TYR A 126 24.03 13.17 0.20
CA TYR A 126 23.66 14.54 -0.19
C TYR A 126 24.86 15.48 -0.16
N GLU A 127 25.71 15.39 0.86
CA GLU A 127 26.95 16.17 0.96
C GLU A 127 27.93 15.80 -0.17
N TYR A 128 28.04 14.49 -0.49
CA TYR A 128 28.90 14.00 -1.56
C TYR A 128 28.42 14.47 -2.94
N THR A 129 27.12 14.37 -3.20
CA THR A 129 26.57 14.61 -4.54
C THR A 129 26.29 16.09 -4.79
N ARG A 130 26.01 16.89 -3.74
CA ARG A 130 25.57 18.29 -3.79
C ARG A 130 24.42 18.57 -4.77
N ASN A 131 23.72 17.53 -5.20
CA ASN A 131 22.64 17.60 -6.16
C ASN A 131 21.42 16.86 -5.60
N LYS A 132 20.24 17.52 -5.61
CA LYS A 132 18.98 16.95 -5.09
C LYS A 132 18.45 15.82 -5.97
N ASP A 133 18.74 15.85 -7.25
CA ASP A 133 18.25 14.87 -8.22
C ASP A 133 19.00 13.53 -8.15
N LYS A 134 20.21 13.54 -7.59
CA LYS A 134 21.05 12.34 -7.43
C LYS A 134 20.99 11.82 -5.99
N GLY A 135 19.83 11.33 -5.57
CA GLY A 135 19.61 10.78 -4.24
C GLY A 135 20.34 9.45 -3.96
N MET A 136 20.20 8.97 -2.74
CA MET A 136 20.69 7.67 -2.32
C MET A 136 19.89 6.55 -2.98
N ILE A 137 20.56 5.50 -3.43
CA ILE A 137 19.96 4.30 -3.99
C ILE A 137 20.02 3.19 -2.95
N VAL A 138 18.86 2.63 -2.58
CA VAL A 138 18.79 1.51 -1.65
C VAL A 138 18.37 0.26 -2.42
N ILE A 139 19.21 -0.77 -2.37
CA ILE A 139 18.94 -2.06 -2.97
C ILE A 139 18.52 -3.03 -1.87
N ILE A 140 17.28 -3.48 -1.89
CA ILE A 140 16.77 -4.46 -0.92
C ILE A 140 16.79 -5.84 -1.56
N LYS A 141 17.53 -6.77 -0.94
CA LYS A 141 17.63 -8.16 -1.37
C LYS A 141 17.05 -9.10 -0.31
N PRO A 142 15.78 -9.50 -0.45
CA PRO A 142 15.20 -10.48 0.46
C PRO A 142 15.74 -11.89 0.16
N SER A 143 16.08 -12.64 1.21
CA SER A 143 16.38 -14.07 1.12
C SER A 143 15.09 -14.87 0.91
N LYS A 144 15.20 -16.09 0.38
CA LYS A 144 14.07 -17.02 0.23
C LYS A 144 13.37 -17.34 1.58
N LYS A 145 14.08 -17.18 2.69
CA LYS A 145 13.57 -17.42 4.05
C LYS A 145 13.21 -16.13 4.80
N SER A 146 13.27 -14.97 4.14
CA SER A 146 12.87 -13.71 4.75
C SER A 146 11.35 -13.57 4.81
N ASN A 147 10.85 -12.87 5.81
CA ASN A 147 9.44 -12.63 5.97
C ASN A 147 9.02 -11.38 5.19
N TYR A 148 7.83 -11.40 4.54
CA TYR A 148 7.29 -10.24 3.83
C TYR A 148 7.11 -9.01 4.74
N LYS A 149 6.76 -9.24 6.01
CA LYS A 149 6.69 -8.17 7.01
C LYS A 149 7.99 -7.38 7.10
N ASN A 150 9.14 -8.07 7.09
CA ASN A 150 10.45 -7.44 7.17
C ASN A 150 10.75 -6.54 5.96
N LEU A 151 10.23 -6.91 4.79
CA LEU A 151 10.33 -6.08 3.59
C LEU A 151 9.53 -4.77 3.75
N VAL A 152 8.31 -4.88 4.27
CA VAL A 152 7.45 -3.71 4.50
C VAL A 152 8.01 -2.80 5.60
N ASP A 153 8.61 -3.37 6.64
CA ASP A 153 9.19 -2.60 7.77
C ASP A 153 10.43 -1.79 7.36
N VAL A 154 11.08 -2.14 6.25
CA VAL A 154 12.26 -1.43 5.72
C VAL A 154 11.88 -0.38 4.66
N LEU A 155 10.75 -0.53 3.98
CA LEU A 155 10.23 0.40 2.98
C LEU A 155 9.62 1.64 3.62
#